data_ee6f9da7619c3b0b67a1c44325b4758e
#
_entry.id   ee6f9da7619c3b0b67a1c44325b4758e
#
_cell.length_a   1.000
_cell.length_b   1.000
_cell.length_c   1.000
_cell.angle_alpha   90.00
_cell.angle_beta   90.00
_cell.angle_gamma   90.00
#
_symmetry.space_group_name_H-M   'P 1'
#
loop_
_entity.id
_entity.type
_entity.pdbx_description
1 polymer ?
#
loop_
_entity_poly.entity_id
_entity_poly.type
_entity_poly.pdbx_seq_one_letter_code
_entity_poly.pdbx_strand_id
1 'polypeptide(L)'
;MNQTNEQRPFDYIAEAHLTASPHFYGDCVPLAHFGEVLQQAIDALNALDRIKKALFYGRDLGITNVSGEVFQNCNSLPEWISKHPDEDDKARNIIHAIIGKATEAGELLEALQATAIEGKPFDVANAGEEVGDGFWYDALLARACGLTFDGIQRTNIAKLRHRFPNAFTEYDANNRDLFGERRILEEGKKVSS
;
A
#
# COMPACT_ATOMS: atom_id res chain seq x y z
N MET A 1 -41.15 -1.36 25.79
CA MET A 1 -39.69 -1.40 25.99
C MET A 1 -39.05 -1.32 24.61
N ASN A 2 -38.64 -0.11 24.19
CA ASN A 2 -37.93 0.08 22.95
C ASN A 2 -36.50 -0.36 23.14
N GLN A 3 -36.13 -1.50 22.57
CA GLN A 3 -34.72 -1.84 22.40
C GLN A 3 -34.18 -0.88 21.33
N THR A 4 -33.45 0.12 21.72
CA THR A 4 -32.60 0.89 20.83
C THR A 4 -31.60 -0.07 20.23
N ASN A 5 -31.72 -0.32 18.95
CA ASN A 5 -30.77 -1.10 18.19
C ASN A 5 -29.48 -0.25 18.09
N GLU A 6 -28.66 -0.25 19.14
CA GLU A 6 -27.35 0.37 19.11
C GLU A 6 -26.53 -0.39 18.06
N GLN A 7 -26.46 0.18 16.86
CA GLN A 7 -25.58 -0.32 15.82
C GLN A 7 -24.15 -0.30 16.40
N ARG A 8 -23.55 -1.48 16.47
CA ARG A 8 -22.16 -1.63 16.87
C ARG A 8 -21.28 -0.67 16.07
N PRO A 9 -20.37 0.10 16.70
CA PRO A 9 -19.48 1.00 15.96
C PRO A 9 -18.73 0.22 14.86
N PHE A 10 -18.50 0.86 13.73
CA PHE A 10 -17.78 0.26 12.61
C PHE A 10 -16.32 -0.03 13.02
N ASP A 11 -15.94 -1.29 12.96
CA ASP A 11 -14.58 -1.77 13.23
C ASP A 11 -14.00 -2.40 11.96
N TYR A 12 -13.16 -1.63 11.26
CA TYR A 12 -12.54 -2.06 10.01
C TYR A 12 -11.68 -3.32 10.18
N ILE A 13 -10.95 -3.45 11.29
CA ILE A 13 -10.07 -4.61 11.54
C ILE A 13 -10.91 -5.88 11.67
N ALA A 14 -11.99 -5.83 12.47
CA ALA A 14 -12.90 -6.95 12.63
C ALA A 14 -13.59 -7.32 11.29
N GLU A 15 -14.06 -6.33 10.54
CA GLU A 15 -14.71 -6.54 9.25
C GLU A 15 -13.75 -7.12 8.18
N ALA A 16 -12.49 -6.65 8.14
CA ALA A 16 -11.48 -7.18 7.23
C ALA A 16 -11.16 -8.65 7.54
N HIS A 17 -11.08 -9.01 8.84
CA HIS A 17 -10.82 -10.38 9.27
C HIS A 17 -11.87 -11.38 8.78
N LEU A 18 -13.14 -10.98 8.68
CA LEU A 18 -14.23 -11.84 8.18
C LEU A 18 -14.06 -12.26 6.71
N THR A 19 -13.26 -11.54 5.95
CA THR A 19 -12.99 -11.80 4.52
C THR A 19 -11.59 -12.35 4.25
N ALA A 20 -10.80 -12.59 5.30
CA ALA A 20 -9.48 -13.19 5.18
C ALA A 20 -9.58 -14.69 4.85
N SER A 21 -8.61 -15.19 4.05
CA SER A 21 -8.51 -16.63 3.79
C SER A 21 -8.19 -17.38 5.09
N PRO A 22 -8.92 -18.43 5.43
CA PRO A 22 -8.59 -19.30 6.56
C PRO A 22 -7.49 -20.34 6.21
N HIS A 23 -7.04 -20.38 4.95
CA HIS A 23 -6.11 -21.40 4.46
C HIS A 23 -4.75 -20.79 4.18
N PHE A 24 -3.70 -21.57 4.46
CA PHE A 24 -2.31 -21.27 4.14
C PHE A 24 -1.66 -22.49 3.48
N TYR A 25 -1.23 -22.34 2.23
CA TYR A 25 -0.65 -23.42 1.42
C TYR A 25 0.89 -23.31 1.38
N GLY A 26 1.53 -23.32 2.54
CA GLY A 26 2.98 -23.15 2.68
C GLY A 26 3.82 -24.14 1.90
N ASP A 27 3.31 -25.37 1.73
CA ASP A 27 4.01 -26.45 0.99
C ASP A 27 4.07 -26.24 -0.53
N CYS A 28 3.26 -25.28 -1.06
CA CYS A 28 3.24 -24.97 -2.49
C CYS A 28 4.44 -24.13 -2.95
N VAL A 29 5.20 -23.53 -2.03
CA VAL A 29 6.31 -22.63 -2.35
C VAL A 29 7.59 -23.10 -1.67
N PRO A 30 8.65 -23.49 -2.42
CA PRO A 30 9.95 -23.82 -1.86
C PRO A 30 10.54 -22.60 -1.10
N LEU A 31 11.05 -22.84 0.11
CA LEU A 31 11.60 -21.77 0.96
C LEU A 31 12.75 -21.01 0.28
N ALA A 32 13.61 -21.72 -0.45
CA ALA A 32 14.70 -21.08 -1.19
C ALA A 32 14.18 -20.08 -2.24
N HIS A 33 13.17 -20.49 -3.02
CA HIS A 33 12.56 -19.61 -4.03
C HIS A 33 11.86 -18.43 -3.38
N PHE A 34 11.17 -18.64 -2.26
CA PHE A 34 10.56 -17.55 -1.49
C PHE A 34 11.61 -16.52 -1.03
N GLY A 35 12.75 -17.00 -0.48
CA GLY A 35 13.85 -16.14 -0.06
C GLY A 35 14.49 -15.34 -1.19
N GLU A 36 14.69 -15.96 -2.37
CA GLU A 36 15.22 -15.27 -3.55
C GLU A 36 14.29 -14.13 -4.02
N VAL A 37 12.97 -14.39 -4.08
CA VAL A 37 12.00 -13.39 -4.52
C VAL A 37 11.88 -12.26 -3.49
N LEU A 38 11.89 -12.56 -2.19
CA LEU A 38 11.94 -11.55 -1.13
C LEU A 38 13.15 -10.64 -1.29
N GLN A 39 14.36 -11.21 -1.47
CA GLN A 39 15.57 -10.40 -1.62
C GLN A 39 15.48 -9.48 -2.84
N GLN A 40 14.99 -9.96 -3.97
CA GLN A 40 14.78 -9.13 -5.17
C GLN A 40 13.82 -7.97 -4.92
N ALA A 41 12.72 -8.21 -4.20
CA ALA A 41 11.75 -7.18 -3.85
C ALA A 41 12.37 -6.13 -2.91
N ILE A 42 13.09 -6.57 -1.86
CA ILE A 42 13.80 -5.69 -0.92
C ILE A 42 14.82 -4.82 -1.66
N ASP A 43 15.63 -5.39 -2.53
CA ASP A 43 16.63 -4.64 -3.30
C ASP A 43 15.99 -3.55 -4.18
N ALA A 44 14.86 -3.87 -4.83
CA ALA A 44 14.12 -2.91 -5.65
C ALA A 44 13.49 -1.79 -4.81
N LEU A 45 12.94 -2.11 -3.64
CA LEU A 45 12.32 -1.15 -2.73
C LEU A 45 13.37 -0.25 -2.05
N ASN A 46 14.53 -0.80 -1.70
CA ASN A 46 15.68 -0.02 -1.25
C ASN A 46 16.22 0.95 -2.32
N ALA A 47 16.15 0.56 -3.60
CA ALA A 47 16.46 1.48 -4.69
C ALA A 47 15.42 2.61 -4.81
N LEU A 48 14.13 2.30 -4.64
CA LEU A 48 13.05 3.30 -4.59
C LEU A 48 13.20 4.25 -3.40
N ASP A 49 13.61 3.77 -2.23
CA ASP A 49 13.85 4.62 -1.06
C ASP A 49 14.96 5.64 -1.32
N ARG A 50 16.05 5.24 -1.98
CA ARG A 50 17.08 6.18 -2.42
C ARG A 50 16.54 7.26 -3.34
N ILE A 51 15.67 6.89 -4.29
CA ILE A 51 15.00 7.83 -5.20
C ILE A 51 14.08 8.77 -4.41
N LYS A 52 13.26 8.25 -3.49
CA LYS A 52 12.41 9.05 -2.59
C LYS A 52 13.24 10.08 -1.83
N LYS A 53 14.34 9.64 -1.21
CA LYS A 53 15.25 10.51 -0.46
C LYS A 53 15.90 11.60 -1.32
N ALA A 54 16.19 11.30 -2.58
CA ALA A 54 16.68 12.32 -3.51
C ALA A 54 15.61 13.33 -3.91
N LEU A 55 14.40 12.86 -4.25
CA LEU A 55 13.29 13.70 -4.70
C LEU A 55 12.77 14.66 -3.60
N PHE A 56 12.67 14.18 -2.35
CA PHE A 56 11.98 14.89 -1.28
C PHE A 56 12.93 15.46 -0.21
N TYR A 57 14.15 14.89 -0.07
CA TYR A 57 15.14 15.31 0.95
C TYR A 57 16.41 15.86 0.34
N GLY A 58 16.50 15.97 -1.02
CA GLY A 58 17.65 16.52 -1.71
C GLY A 58 18.93 15.69 -1.59
N ARG A 59 18.83 14.38 -1.28
CA ARG A 59 19.99 13.51 -1.19
C ARG A 59 20.54 13.22 -2.58
N ASP A 60 21.89 13.27 -2.72
CA ASP A 60 22.55 12.86 -3.95
C ASP A 60 22.40 11.35 -4.17
N LEU A 61 21.93 10.97 -5.35
CA LEU A 61 21.82 9.55 -5.76
C LEU A 61 23.19 8.95 -6.13
N GLY A 62 24.19 9.76 -6.37
CA GLY A 62 25.48 9.29 -6.87
C GLY A 62 25.40 8.64 -8.26
N ILE A 63 24.32 8.90 -9.00
CA ILE A 63 24.11 8.30 -10.33
C ILE A 63 24.84 9.17 -11.35
N THR A 64 25.79 8.56 -12.04
CA THR A 64 26.47 9.15 -13.20
C THR A 64 26.04 8.40 -14.46
N ASN A 65 26.03 9.10 -15.61
CA ASN A 65 25.88 8.43 -16.89
C ASN A 65 27.12 7.57 -17.22
N VAL A 66 27.06 6.82 -18.31
CA VAL A 66 28.18 5.97 -18.77
C VAL A 66 29.47 6.77 -19.08
N SER A 67 29.39 8.09 -19.23
CA SER A 67 30.54 9.01 -19.41
C SER A 67 31.06 9.58 -18.09
N GLY A 68 30.48 9.22 -16.95
CA GLY A 68 30.88 9.76 -15.64
C GLY A 68 30.30 11.14 -15.32
N GLU A 69 29.42 11.69 -16.16
CA GLU A 69 28.71 12.94 -15.88
C GLU A 69 27.50 12.71 -14.99
N VAL A 70 27.33 13.57 -14.00
CA VAL A 70 26.11 13.58 -13.19
C VAL A 70 24.93 13.90 -14.11
N PHE A 71 23.83 13.15 -13.98
CA PHE A 71 22.60 13.42 -14.72
C PHE A 71 22.06 14.82 -14.38
N GLN A 72 22.50 15.84 -15.13
CA GLN A 72 22.06 17.23 -14.96
C GLN A 72 20.81 17.58 -15.78
N ASN A 73 20.42 16.72 -16.72
CA ASN A 73 19.28 16.94 -17.61
C ASN A 73 18.41 15.70 -17.66
N CYS A 74 17.76 15.40 -16.56
CA CYS A 74 16.62 14.48 -16.62
C CYS A 74 15.43 15.26 -17.18
N ASN A 75 14.93 14.91 -18.34
CA ASN A 75 13.55 15.20 -18.77
C ASN A 75 12.61 14.36 -17.88
N SER A 76 12.16 14.85 -16.85
CA SER A 76 12.16 14.31 -15.55
C SER A 76 10.82 14.61 -14.92
N LEU A 77 10.48 13.87 -13.92
CA LEU A 77 9.40 14.15 -12.98
C LEU A 77 9.14 15.66 -12.74
N PRO A 78 10.18 16.54 -12.58
CA PRO A 78 9.97 17.99 -12.49
C PRO A 78 9.26 18.61 -13.70
N GLU A 79 9.57 18.19 -14.94
CA GLU A 79 8.89 18.71 -16.12
C GLU A 79 7.43 18.28 -16.19
N TRP A 80 7.12 17.04 -15.80
CA TRP A 80 5.75 16.57 -15.70
C TRP A 80 4.97 17.33 -14.63
N ILE A 81 5.58 17.58 -13.47
CA ILE A 81 4.99 18.35 -12.37
C ILE A 81 4.81 19.82 -12.80
N SER A 82 5.81 20.44 -13.43
CA SER A 82 5.79 21.86 -13.81
C SER A 82 4.82 22.18 -14.96
N LYS A 83 4.39 21.21 -15.73
CA LYS A 83 3.33 21.37 -16.75
C LYS A 83 1.93 21.50 -16.14
N HIS A 84 1.77 21.23 -14.85
CA HIS A 84 0.49 21.30 -14.13
C HIS A 84 0.64 22.19 -12.87
N PRO A 85 0.93 23.50 -13.03
CA PRO A 85 1.28 24.37 -11.91
C PRO A 85 0.20 24.47 -10.83
N ASP A 86 -1.07 24.37 -11.20
CA ASP A 86 -2.20 24.42 -10.26
C ASP A 86 -2.38 23.10 -9.46
N GLU A 87 -1.68 22.04 -9.86
CA GLU A 87 -1.74 20.70 -9.23
C GLU A 87 -0.38 20.22 -8.69
N ASP A 88 0.65 21.09 -8.69
CA ASP A 88 2.01 20.72 -8.29
C ASP A 88 2.08 20.03 -6.93
N ASP A 89 1.42 20.58 -5.93
CA ASP A 89 1.41 19.99 -4.57
C ASP A 89 0.68 18.65 -4.56
N LYS A 90 -0.40 18.51 -5.32
CA LYS A 90 -1.17 17.28 -5.43
C LYS A 90 -0.34 16.17 -6.10
N ALA A 91 0.29 16.46 -7.24
CA ALA A 91 1.12 15.49 -7.96
C ALA A 91 2.32 15.05 -7.11
N ARG A 92 3.04 15.99 -6.47
CA ARG A 92 4.13 15.70 -5.55
C ARG A 92 3.69 14.83 -4.39
N ASN A 93 2.56 15.14 -3.76
CA ASN A 93 2.03 14.38 -2.65
C ASN A 93 1.62 12.96 -3.07
N ILE A 94 1.05 12.78 -4.27
CA ILE A 94 0.74 11.45 -4.82
C ILE A 94 2.01 10.63 -5.03
N ILE A 95 3.05 11.20 -5.65
CA ILE A 95 4.34 10.52 -5.87
C ILE A 95 4.98 10.15 -4.53
N HIS A 96 5.05 11.11 -3.59
CA HIS A 96 5.62 10.87 -2.26
C HIS A 96 4.90 9.76 -1.52
N ALA A 97 3.56 9.82 -1.50
CA ALA A 97 2.75 8.83 -0.81
C ALA A 97 2.91 7.42 -1.40
N ILE A 98 2.90 7.29 -2.74
CA ILE A 98 3.00 5.97 -3.38
C ILE A 98 4.38 5.37 -3.17
N ILE A 99 5.44 6.14 -3.40
CA ILE A 99 6.82 5.64 -3.21
C ILE A 99 7.07 5.38 -1.72
N GLY A 100 6.68 6.28 -0.84
CA GLY A 100 6.85 6.10 0.60
C GLY A 100 6.16 4.84 1.10
N LYS A 101 4.88 4.68 0.81
CA LYS A 101 4.15 3.45 1.20
C LYS A 101 4.82 2.17 0.68
N ALA A 102 5.38 2.20 -0.52
CA ALA A 102 6.09 1.05 -1.06
C ALA A 102 7.40 0.77 -0.29
N THR A 103 8.11 1.81 0.18
CA THR A 103 9.34 1.64 0.95
C THR A 103 9.09 1.11 2.36
N GLU A 104 8.03 1.57 3.05
CA GLU A 104 7.63 1.01 4.36
C GLU A 104 7.22 -0.47 4.23
N ALA A 105 6.55 -0.84 3.12
CA ALA A 105 6.30 -2.25 2.83
C ALA A 105 7.62 -3.04 2.61
N GLY A 106 8.66 -2.40 2.09
CA GLY A 106 10.01 -2.97 1.96
C GLY A 106 10.65 -3.28 3.31
N GLU A 107 10.54 -2.38 4.28
CA GLU A 107 11.04 -2.58 5.64
C GLU A 107 10.30 -3.71 6.37
N LEU A 108 8.99 -3.85 6.13
CA LEU A 108 8.24 -5.04 6.58
C LEU A 108 8.69 -6.33 5.91
N LEU A 109 9.10 -6.32 4.62
CA LEU A 109 9.65 -7.49 3.94
C LEU A 109 11.03 -7.87 4.50
N GLU A 110 11.86 -6.91 4.91
CA GLU A 110 13.13 -7.18 5.60
C GLU A 110 12.88 -7.86 6.96
N ALA A 111 11.91 -7.38 7.74
CA ALA A 111 11.50 -8.03 8.98
C ALA A 111 10.98 -9.45 8.76
N LEU A 112 10.18 -9.67 7.69
CA LEU A 112 9.70 -10.99 7.32
C LEU A 112 10.85 -11.91 6.89
N GLN A 113 11.82 -11.43 6.12
CA GLN A 113 12.99 -12.19 5.69
C GLN A 113 13.83 -12.63 6.90
N ALA A 114 14.10 -11.69 7.81
CA ALA A 114 14.84 -11.99 9.04
C ALA A 114 14.17 -13.09 9.87
N THR A 115 12.83 -13.11 9.89
CA THR A 115 12.09 -14.14 10.63
C THR A 115 12.00 -15.46 9.86
N ALA A 116 11.53 -15.43 8.62
CA ALA A 116 11.20 -16.63 7.85
C ALA A 116 12.43 -17.37 7.32
N ILE A 117 13.51 -16.64 6.99
CA ILE A 117 14.73 -17.21 6.39
C ILE A 117 15.87 -17.35 7.41
N GLU A 118 16.06 -16.33 8.27
CA GLU A 118 17.16 -16.31 9.23
C GLU A 118 16.79 -16.85 10.61
N GLY A 119 15.50 -17.14 10.86
CA GLY A 119 15.01 -17.69 12.13
C GLY A 119 15.03 -16.70 13.31
N LYS A 120 15.11 -15.39 13.05
CA LYS A 120 15.03 -14.37 14.10
C LYS A 120 13.60 -14.20 14.61
N PRO A 121 13.40 -13.79 15.87
CA PRO A 121 12.07 -13.41 16.35
C PRO A 121 11.50 -12.26 15.52
N PHE A 122 10.19 -12.31 15.25
CA PHE A 122 9.51 -11.20 14.56
C PHE A 122 9.46 -9.97 15.48
N ASP A 123 9.95 -8.82 14.99
CA ASP A 123 9.94 -7.56 15.71
C ASP A 123 8.58 -6.85 15.56
N VAL A 124 7.72 -7.04 16.56
CA VAL A 124 6.38 -6.44 16.59
C VAL A 124 6.44 -4.92 16.76
N ALA A 125 7.49 -4.39 17.43
CA ALA A 125 7.63 -2.95 17.61
C ALA A 125 7.97 -2.27 16.28
N ASN A 126 8.96 -2.81 15.55
CA ASN A 126 9.28 -2.34 14.20
C ASN A 126 8.07 -2.48 13.25
N ALA A 127 7.37 -3.61 13.28
CA ALA A 127 6.18 -3.78 12.45
C ALA A 127 5.09 -2.73 12.75
N GLY A 128 4.96 -2.31 14.02
CA GLY A 128 4.07 -1.22 14.43
C GLY A 128 4.50 0.14 13.88
N GLU A 129 5.81 0.42 13.83
CA GLU A 129 6.40 1.61 13.24
C GLU A 129 6.10 1.69 11.74
N GLU A 130 6.43 0.64 10.97
CA GLU A 130 6.24 0.61 9.52
C GLU A 130 4.75 0.69 9.10
N VAL A 131 3.86 0.08 9.89
CA VAL A 131 2.41 0.24 9.70
C VAL A 131 1.98 1.69 9.98
N GLY A 132 2.52 2.33 11.00
CA GLY A 132 2.27 3.73 11.33
C GLY A 132 2.71 4.67 10.21
N ASP A 133 3.91 4.49 9.70
CA ASP A 133 4.48 5.27 8.60
C ASP A 133 3.70 5.02 7.30
N GLY A 134 3.30 3.78 7.05
CA GLY A 134 2.38 3.44 5.97
C GLY A 134 1.05 4.20 6.05
N PHE A 135 0.46 4.37 7.25
CA PHE A 135 -0.74 5.18 7.46
C PHE A 135 -0.50 6.67 7.20
N TRP A 136 0.69 7.18 7.51
CA TRP A 136 1.04 8.57 7.20
C TRP A 136 1.03 8.80 5.68
N TYR A 137 1.64 7.90 4.90
CA TYR A 137 1.61 7.97 3.44
C TYR A 137 0.20 7.76 2.88
N ASP A 138 -0.61 6.88 3.46
CA ASP A 138 -2.02 6.71 3.10
C ASP A 138 -2.83 8.00 3.35
N ALA A 139 -2.57 8.72 4.45
CA ALA A 139 -3.22 10.01 4.73
C ALA A 139 -2.85 11.07 3.70
N LEU A 140 -1.58 11.12 3.30
CA LEU A 140 -1.10 12.04 2.28
C LEU A 140 -1.79 11.78 0.92
N LEU A 141 -1.88 10.49 0.52
CA LEU A 141 -2.56 10.09 -0.71
C LEU A 141 -4.07 10.36 -0.65
N ALA A 142 -4.72 10.00 0.45
CA ALA A 142 -6.15 10.23 0.65
C ALA A 142 -6.50 11.72 0.51
N ARG A 143 -5.73 12.59 1.19
CA ARG A 143 -5.88 14.05 1.07
C ARG A 143 -5.71 14.53 -0.37
N ALA A 144 -4.67 14.09 -1.06
CA ALA A 144 -4.39 14.48 -2.44
C ALA A 144 -5.51 14.03 -3.40
N CYS A 145 -6.20 12.92 -3.09
CA CYS A 145 -7.31 12.40 -3.87
C CYS A 145 -8.70 12.88 -3.41
N GLY A 146 -8.79 13.69 -2.35
CA GLY A 146 -10.08 14.14 -1.78
C GLY A 146 -10.88 13.00 -1.13
N LEU A 147 -10.18 12.03 -0.53
CA LEU A 147 -10.76 10.86 0.13
C LEU A 147 -10.61 10.96 1.65
N THR A 148 -11.40 10.20 2.39
CA THR A 148 -11.29 10.06 3.85
C THR A 148 -11.03 8.60 4.24
N PHE A 149 -10.36 8.35 5.35
CA PHE A 149 -10.13 6.98 5.84
C PHE A 149 -11.43 6.23 6.07
N ASP A 150 -12.42 6.85 6.72
CA ASP A 150 -13.73 6.21 6.95
C ASP A 150 -14.39 5.82 5.62
N GLY A 151 -14.40 6.71 4.64
CA GLY A 151 -14.93 6.44 3.30
C GLY A 151 -14.20 5.30 2.60
N ILE A 152 -12.86 5.31 2.62
CA ILE A 152 -12.03 4.25 2.03
C ILE A 152 -12.34 2.91 2.70
N GLN A 153 -12.35 2.86 4.02
CA GLN A 153 -12.58 1.64 4.80
C GLN A 153 -13.96 1.06 4.55
N ARG A 154 -15.02 1.87 4.62
CA ARG A 154 -16.40 1.43 4.36
C ARG A 154 -16.59 0.93 2.94
N THR A 155 -16.06 1.64 1.98
CA THR A 155 -16.15 1.25 0.55
C THR A 155 -15.37 -0.04 0.28
N ASN A 156 -14.22 -0.20 0.91
CA ASN A 156 -13.44 -1.44 0.82
C ASN A 156 -14.23 -2.64 1.38
N ILE A 157 -14.81 -2.52 2.57
CA ILE A 157 -15.63 -3.58 3.16
C ILE A 157 -16.88 -3.86 2.30
N ALA A 158 -17.54 -2.85 1.76
CA ALA A 158 -18.69 -3.04 0.86
C ALA A 158 -18.28 -3.85 -0.39
N LYS A 159 -17.14 -3.52 -1.00
CA LYS A 159 -16.58 -4.29 -2.12
C LYS A 159 -16.24 -5.74 -1.72
N LEU A 160 -15.63 -5.95 -0.56
CA LEU A 160 -15.29 -7.29 -0.08
C LEU A 160 -16.54 -8.14 0.24
N ARG A 161 -17.57 -7.55 0.81
CA ARG A 161 -18.86 -8.21 1.03
C ARG A 161 -19.60 -8.55 -0.28
N HIS A 162 -19.40 -7.76 -1.33
CA HIS A 162 -19.91 -8.11 -2.66
C HIS A 162 -19.18 -9.34 -3.21
N ARG A 163 -17.86 -9.43 -3.03
CA ARG A 163 -17.06 -10.58 -3.44
C ARG A 163 -17.33 -11.83 -2.59
N PHE A 164 -17.45 -11.65 -1.30
CA PHE A 164 -17.62 -12.70 -0.29
C PHE A 164 -18.92 -12.49 0.49
N PRO A 165 -20.08 -12.78 -0.08
CA PRO A 165 -21.38 -12.42 0.53
C PRO A 165 -21.64 -13.11 1.86
N ASN A 166 -21.09 -14.30 2.08
CA ASN A 166 -21.26 -15.07 3.32
C ASN A 166 -19.93 -15.17 4.10
N ALA A 167 -18.91 -15.71 3.45
CA ALA A 167 -17.57 -15.89 3.99
C ALA A 167 -16.58 -16.01 2.82
N PHE A 168 -15.27 -15.98 3.09
CA PHE A 168 -14.26 -16.26 2.09
C PHE A 168 -14.48 -17.64 1.44
N THR A 169 -14.41 -17.70 0.09
CA THR A 169 -14.29 -18.93 -0.68
C THR A 169 -13.20 -18.76 -1.73
N GLU A 170 -12.49 -19.86 -2.02
CA GLU A 170 -11.47 -19.85 -3.09
C GLU A 170 -12.11 -19.60 -4.46
N TYR A 171 -13.36 -20.08 -4.65
CA TYR A 171 -14.09 -19.82 -5.87
C TYR A 171 -14.32 -18.33 -6.08
N ASP A 172 -14.85 -17.62 -5.10
CA ASP A 172 -15.15 -16.19 -5.20
C ASP A 172 -13.85 -15.36 -5.29
N ALA A 173 -12.76 -15.80 -4.64
CA ALA A 173 -11.46 -15.16 -4.74
C ALA A 173 -10.90 -15.21 -6.17
N ASN A 174 -11.11 -16.34 -6.88
CA ASN A 174 -10.61 -16.57 -8.24
C ASN A 174 -11.58 -16.14 -9.34
N ASN A 175 -12.89 -15.96 -9.03
CA ASN A 175 -13.94 -15.62 -9.98
C ASN A 175 -14.62 -14.29 -9.62
N ARG A 176 -13.87 -13.19 -9.74
CA ARG A 176 -14.28 -11.86 -9.31
C ARG A 176 -15.24 -11.18 -10.28
N ASP A 177 -16.30 -10.56 -9.76
CA ASP A 177 -17.13 -9.59 -10.50
C ASP A 177 -16.46 -8.19 -10.47
N LEU A 178 -15.47 -8.00 -11.34
CA LEU A 178 -14.71 -6.76 -11.41
C LEU A 178 -15.56 -5.53 -11.74
N PHE A 179 -16.66 -5.72 -12.52
CA PHE A 179 -17.56 -4.64 -12.87
C PHE A 179 -18.41 -4.19 -11.67
N GLY A 180 -19.00 -5.14 -10.95
CA GLY A 180 -19.75 -4.85 -9.72
C GLY A 180 -18.88 -4.24 -8.64
N GLU A 181 -17.67 -4.77 -8.43
CA GLU A 181 -16.69 -4.20 -7.50
C GLU A 181 -16.33 -2.75 -7.86
N ARG A 182 -16.08 -2.46 -9.14
CA ARG A 182 -15.76 -1.12 -9.62
C ARG A 182 -16.90 -0.13 -9.38
N ARG A 183 -18.13 -0.53 -9.63
CA ARG A 183 -19.31 0.30 -9.36
C ARG A 183 -19.41 0.69 -7.89
N ILE A 184 -19.22 -0.26 -6.98
CA ILE A 184 -19.21 0.00 -5.53
C ILE A 184 -18.15 1.04 -5.15
N LEU A 185 -16.94 0.92 -5.69
CA LEU A 185 -15.85 1.86 -5.44
C LEU A 185 -16.16 3.27 -5.92
N GLU A 186 -16.84 3.40 -7.06
CA GLU A 186 -17.23 4.70 -7.63
C GLU A 186 -18.41 5.36 -6.89
N GLU A 187 -19.37 4.57 -6.43
CA GLU A 187 -20.49 5.04 -5.63
C GLU A 187 -20.03 5.53 -4.25
N GLY A 188 -19.12 4.79 -3.60
CA GLY A 188 -18.55 5.17 -2.32
C GLY A 188 -17.77 6.49 -2.35
N LYS A 189 -17.16 6.84 -3.48
CA LYS A 189 -16.46 8.11 -3.68
C LYS A 189 -17.41 9.32 -3.61
N LYS A 190 -18.66 9.17 -4.05
CA LYS A 190 -19.66 10.24 -4.06
C LYS A 190 -20.19 10.61 -2.67
N VAL A 191 -20.07 9.72 -1.71
CA VAL A 191 -20.55 9.90 -0.32
C VAL A 191 -19.51 10.61 0.55
N SER A 192 -18.26 10.63 0.11
CA SER A 192 -17.11 11.20 0.85
C SER A 192 -16.81 12.66 0.46
N SER A 193 -17.53 13.21 -0.51
CA SER A 193 -17.44 14.59 -1.00
C SER A 193 -18.62 15.43 -0.50
#